data_7343e45baab8af6f372fd8d61890912e
#
_entry.id   7343e45baab8af6f372fd8d61890912e
#
_cell.length_a   1.000
_cell.length_b   1.000
_cell.length_c   1.000
_cell.angle_alpha   90.00
_cell.angle_beta   90.00
_cell.angle_gamma   90.00
#
_symmetry.space_group_name_H-M   'P 1'
#
loop_
_entity.id
_entity.type
_entity.pdbx_description
1 polymer ?
#
loop_
_entity_poly.entity_id
_entity_poly.type
_entity_poly.pdbx_seq_one_letter_code
_entity_poly.pdbx_strand_id
1 'polypeptide(L)'
;MGLEILGITLFVLLIGASIALHEIGHLVPAKKFGVRVTDYMVGFGPTIWSKAKGETRYGLKAFPVGGYIRMIGMLPPGKEDPEGTARSMNTGRFAAMVAQARQQSLEEVRPGDEKRLFYKLPVRKRVIIMLGGPVMNLVLAFLLFGIVLVGIGIPAPTTAVNSVVP
;
A
#
# COMPACT_ATOMS: atom_id res chain seq x y z
N MET A 1 7.96 -13.22 -30.50
CA MET A 1 8.54 -11.92 -30.04
C MET A 1 7.48 -10.86 -29.78
N GLY A 2 6.60 -10.45 -30.74
CA GLY A 2 5.62 -9.38 -30.49
C GLY A 2 4.59 -9.68 -29.41
N LEU A 3 4.02 -10.88 -29.41
CA LEU A 3 3.03 -11.34 -28.41
C LEU A 3 3.64 -11.48 -27.01
N GLU A 4 4.86 -11.93 -26.91
CA GLU A 4 5.58 -12.06 -25.63
C GLU A 4 5.85 -10.69 -25.01
N ILE A 5 6.33 -9.73 -25.80
CA ILE A 5 6.57 -8.35 -25.36
C ILE A 5 5.25 -7.72 -24.90
N LEU A 6 4.17 -7.89 -25.67
CA LEU A 6 2.85 -7.42 -25.29
C LEU A 6 2.38 -8.04 -23.97
N GLY A 7 2.56 -9.36 -23.81
CA GLY A 7 2.20 -10.06 -22.57
C GLY A 7 2.96 -9.55 -21.36
N ILE A 8 4.28 -9.39 -21.48
CA ILE A 8 5.12 -8.83 -20.40
C ILE A 8 4.70 -7.40 -20.07
N THR A 9 4.46 -6.58 -21.08
CA THR A 9 4.05 -5.18 -20.87
C THR A 9 2.71 -5.11 -20.14
N LEU A 10 1.71 -5.88 -20.59
CA LEU A 10 0.40 -5.96 -19.92
C LEU A 10 0.53 -6.47 -18.48
N PHE A 11 1.34 -7.47 -18.24
CA PHE A 11 1.59 -8.01 -16.90
C PHE A 11 2.16 -6.95 -15.96
N VAL A 12 3.18 -6.20 -16.40
CA VAL A 12 3.78 -5.11 -15.62
C VAL A 12 2.77 -4.00 -15.34
N LEU A 13 1.96 -3.62 -16.33
CA LEU A 13 0.91 -2.60 -16.16
C LEU A 13 -0.17 -3.05 -15.18
N LEU A 14 -0.60 -4.31 -15.25
CA LEU A 14 -1.61 -4.86 -14.34
C LEU A 14 -1.11 -4.95 -12.91
N ILE A 15 0.15 -5.36 -12.71
CA ILE A 15 0.78 -5.35 -11.37
C ILE A 15 0.83 -3.91 -10.85
N GLY A 16 1.31 -2.96 -11.65
CA GLY A 16 1.37 -1.55 -11.26
C GLY A 16 0.00 -0.99 -10.88
N ALA A 17 -1.04 -1.31 -11.66
CA ALA A 17 -2.42 -0.93 -11.37
C ALA A 17 -2.94 -1.57 -10.07
N SER A 18 -2.65 -2.86 -9.85
CA SER A 18 -3.03 -3.56 -8.61
C SER A 18 -2.39 -2.92 -7.38
N ILE A 19 -1.10 -2.57 -7.46
CA ILE A 19 -0.39 -1.87 -6.40
C ILE A 19 -1.01 -0.50 -6.14
N ALA A 20 -1.27 0.27 -7.20
CA ALA A 20 -1.91 1.58 -7.07
C ALA A 20 -3.28 1.48 -6.38
N LEU A 21 -4.10 0.51 -6.77
CA LEU A 21 -5.41 0.26 -6.14
C LEU A 21 -5.28 -0.16 -4.67
N HIS A 22 -4.29 -0.99 -4.35
CA HIS A 22 -3.99 -1.37 -2.97
C HIS A 22 -3.70 -0.14 -2.10
N GLU A 23 -2.82 0.74 -2.55
CA GLU A 23 -2.48 1.97 -1.83
C GLU A 23 -3.68 2.94 -1.73
N ILE A 24 -4.56 2.99 -2.76
CA ILE A 24 -5.84 3.73 -2.70
C ILE A 24 -6.73 3.17 -1.59
N GLY A 25 -6.72 1.86 -1.40
CA GLY A 25 -7.45 1.20 -0.33
C GLY A 25 -7.09 1.73 1.06
N HIS A 26 -5.83 2.08 1.30
CA HIS A 26 -5.38 2.74 2.52
C HIS A 26 -5.64 4.25 2.52
N LEU A 27 -5.43 4.91 1.38
CA LEU A 27 -5.53 6.36 1.22
C LEU A 27 -6.94 6.89 1.50
N VAL A 28 -7.95 6.22 0.95
CA VAL A 28 -9.35 6.67 1.05
C VAL A 28 -9.83 6.72 2.50
N PRO A 29 -9.74 5.63 3.29
CA PRO A 29 -10.16 5.68 4.68
C PRO A 29 -9.26 6.59 5.53
N ALA A 30 -7.96 6.68 5.26
CA ALA A 30 -7.06 7.60 5.97
C ALA A 30 -7.54 9.05 5.83
N LYS A 31 -7.81 9.51 4.62
CA LYS A 31 -8.34 10.85 4.36
C LYS A 31 -9.76 11.04 4.94
N LYS A 32 -10.63 10.04 4.81
CA LYS A 32 -11.98 10.09 5.38
C LYS A 32 -11.98 10.25 6.90
N PHE A 33 -11.00 9.66 7.58
CA PHE A 33 -10.86 9.78 9.03
C PHE A 33 -10.02 11.00 9.46
N GLY A 34 -9.64 11.86 8.52
CA GLY A 34 -8.95 13.11 8.78
C GLY A 34 -7.45 12.99 8.98
N VAL A 35 -6.84 11.82 8.72
CA VAL A 35 -5.39 11.67 8.75
C VAL A 35 -4.78 12.43 7.58
N ARG A 36 -3.73 13.22 7.86
CA ARG A 36 -2.99 13.87 6.80
C ARG A 36 -2.06 12.86 6.13
N VAL A 37 -2.24 12.70 4.82
CA VAL A 37 -1.41 11.87 3.97
C VAL A 37 -0.53 12.79 3.13
N THR A 38 0.78 12.69 3.30
CA THR A 38 1.77 13.54 2.62
C THR A 38 2.14 13.00 1.25
N ASP A 39 2.27 11.70 1.12
CA ASP A 39 2.69 11.05 -0.12
C ASP A 39 1.81 9.85 -0.44
N TYR A 40 1.53 9.70 -1.73
CA TYR A 40 0.98 8.52 -2.37
C TYR A 40 1.88 8.20 -3.56
N MET A 41 2.63 7.12 -3.47
CA MET A 41 3.62 6.76 -4.47
C MET A 41 3.42 5.33 -4.93
N VAL A 42 3.44 5.13 -6.25
CA VAL A 42 3.44 3.82 -6.89
C VAL A 42 4.85 3.52 -7.37
N GLY A 43 5.41 2.40 -6.93
CA GLY A 43 6.79 2.00 -7.22
C GLY A 43 7.81 2.45 -6.18
N PHE A 44 9.06 2.09 -6.45
CA PHE A 44 10.25 2.45 -5.68
C PHE A 44 11.33 3.08 -6.58
N GLY A 45 12.39 3.60 -5.97
CA GLY A 45 13.50 4.23 -6.67
C GLY A 45 13.28 5.71 -6.97
N PRO A 46 13.94 6.25 -8.01
CA PRO A 46 13.80 7.65 -8.39
C PRO A 46 12.38 7.97 -8.87
N THR A 47 11.93 9.19 -8.58
CA THR A 47 10.61 9.66 -9.00
C THR A 47 10.64 10.04 -10.47
N ILE A 48 9.83 9.37 -11.31
CA ILE A 48 9.67 9.70 -12.74
C ILE A 48 8.72 10.88 -12.88
N TRP A 49 7.60 10.84 -12.15
CA TRP A 49 6.58 11.87 -12.20
C TRP A 49 5.96 12.07 -10.82
N SER A 50 5.66 13.32 -10.48
CA SER A 50 4.88 13.61 -9.28
C SER A 50 4.11 14.92 -9.42
N LYS A 51 2.92 14.97 -8.81
CA LYS A 51 2.06 16.14 -8.75
C LYS A 51 1.46 16.29 -7.36
N ALA A 52 1.57 17.48 -6.79
CA ALA A 52 0.89 17.80 -5.54
C ALA A 52 -0.57 18.17 -5.82
N LYS A 53 -1.50 17.58 -5.05
CA LYS A 53 -2.92 17.93 -5.06
C LYS A 53 -3.39 18.06 -3.61
N GLY A 54 -3.64 19.29 -3.18
CA GLY A 54 -3.91 19.58 -1.77
C GLY A 54 -2.69 19.28 -0.90
N GLU A 55 -2.88 18.48 0.13
CA GLU A 55 -1.85 18.09 1.09
C GLU A 55 -1.03 16.85 0.68
N THR A 56 -1.43 16.20 -0.41
CA THR A 56 -0.86 14.91 -0.82
C THR A 56 -0.10 15.07 -2.13
N ARG A 57 1.11 14.58 -2.16
CA ARG A 57 1.91 14.41 -3.37
C ARG A 57 1.66 13.02 -3.94
N TYR A 58 1.13 12.98 -5.15
CA TYR A 58 0.91 11.75 -5.93
C TYR A 58 2.08 11.57 -6.88
N GLY A 59 2.58 10.35 -7.02
CA GLY A 59 3.70 10.13 -7.93
C GLY A 59 3.89 8.69 -8.36
N LEU A 60 4.69 8.57 -9.43
CA LEU A 60 5.14 7.31 -10.01
C LEU A 60 6.66 7.24 -9.95
N LYS A 61 7.18 6.11 -9.51
CA LYS A 61 8.61 5.83 -9.40
C LYS A 61 9.06 4.82 -10.44
N ALA A 62 10.38 4.73 -10.64
CA ALA A 62 10.97 3.99 -11.75
C ALA A 62 10.71 2.49 -11.72
N PHE A 63 10.67 1.88 -10.54
CA PHE A 63 10.49 0.44 -10.40
C PHE A 63 9.07 0.13 -9.92
N PRO A 64 8.20 -0.49 -10.74
CA PRO A 64 6.80 -0.77 -10.40
C PRO A 64 6.67 -1.99 -9.45
N VAL A 65 7.55 -2.09 -8.47
CA VAL A 65 7.56 -3.16 -7.47
C VAL A 65 7.15 -2.58 -6.13
N GLY A 66 5.85 -2.64 -5.83
CA GLY A 66 5.29 -2.08 -4.60
C GLY A 66 4.86 -0.62 -4.71
N GLY A 67 4.41 -0.05 -3.60
CA GLY A 67 3.99 1.32 -3.44
C GLY A 67 4.02 1.71 -1.97
N TYR A 68 3.69 2.94 -1.66
CA TYR A 68 3.50 3.36 -0.29
C TYR A 68 2.64 4.61 -0.18
N ILE A 69 1.92 4.72 0.91
CA ILE A 69 1.39 5.98 1.38
C ILE A 69 2.15 6.43 2.63
N ARG A 70 2.37 7.73 2.76
CA ARG A 70 2.97 8.32 3.96
C ARG A 70 1.90 9.09 4.73
N MET A 71 1.61 8.62 5.92
CA MET A 71 0.68 9.25 6.85
C MET A 71 1.47 9.87 8.01
N ILE A 72 1.10 11.07 8.45
CA ILE A 72 1.75 11.67 9.62
C ILE A 72 1.38 10.89 10.90
N GLY A 73 2.36 10.74 11.79
CA GLY A 73 2.14 10.08 13.07
C GLY A 73 1.88 8.57 12.95
N MET A 74 2.49 7.87 11.98
CA MET A 74 2.44 6.41 11.95
C MET A 74 3.16 5.79 13.14
N LEU A 75 4.26 6.40 13.57
CA LEU A 75 5.00 5.99 14.75
C LEU A 75 4.68 6.97 15.89
N PRO A 76 4.18 6.47 17.04
CA PRO A 76 3.98 7.31 18.21
C PRO A 76 5.33 7.82 18.73
N PRO A 77 5.37 9.01 19.42
CA PRO A 77 6.56 9.45 20.12
C PRO A 77 7.03 8.34 21.06
N GLY A 78 8.35 8.17 21.17
CA GLY A 78 8.94 7.28 22.18
C GLY A 78 8.43 7.69 23.55
N LYS A 79 8.18 6.73 24.44
CA LYS A 79 8.10 7.03 25.85
C LYS A 79 9.46 7.59 26.21
N GLU A 80 9.53 8.81 26.72
CA GLU A 80 10.71 9.29 27.43
C GLU A 80 10.88 8.32 28.59
N ASP A 81 11.95 7.50 28.56
CA ASP A 81 12.31 6.71 29.73
C ASP A 81 12.66 7.72 30.82
N PRO A 82 11.95 7.72 31.97
CA PRO A 82 12.42 8.45 33.13
C PRO A 82 13.80 7.92 33.49
N GLU A 83 14.75 8.79 33.69
CA GLU A 83 16.13 8.49 34.05
C GLU A 83 16.21 7.30 35.00
N GLY A 84 16.88 6.23 34.61
CA GLY A 84 17.54 5.33 35.55
C GLY A 84 17.27 3.85 35.49
N THR A 85 16.44 3.26 34.61
CA THR A 85 16.20 1.80 34.62
C THR A 85 16.15 1.14 33.25
N ALA A 86 16.84 1.64 32.29
CA ALA A 86 16.93 0.97 30.99
C ALA A 86 18.25 0.24 30.81
N ARG A 87 18.43 -0.87 31.46
CA ARG A 87 19.14 -2.01 30.89
C ARG A 87 18.20 -2.70 29.89
N SER A 88 17.72 -1.97 28.91
CA SER A 88 17.11 -2.56 27.74
C SER A 88 18.22 -3.07 26.82
N MET A 89 18.28 -4.39 26.66
CA MET A 89 19.15 -5.11 25.72
C MET A 89 18.89 -4.76 24.25
N ASN A 90 18.47 -3.55 23.92
CA ASN A 90 18.11 -3.13 22.57
C ASN A 90 18.93 -1.94 22.09
N THR A 91 20.23 -1.91 22.43
CA THR A 91 21.21 -0.95 21.91
C THR A 91 21.75 -1.38 20.54
N GLY A 92 20.89 -1.89 19.66
CA GLY A 92 21.30 -2.31 18.33
C GLY A 92 20.98 -1.25 17.27
N ARG A 93 21.62 -1.39 16.09
CA ARG A 93 21.35 -0.60 14.87
C ARG A 93 19.86 -0.44 14.56
N PHE A 94 19.04 -1.44 14.94
CA PHE A 94 17.60 -1.42 14.76
C PHE A 94 16.89 -0.37 15.63
N ALA A 95 17.30 -0.22 16.89
CA ALA A 95 16.74 0.79 17.80
C ALA A 95 17.05 2.22 17.30
N ALA A 96 18.28 2.45 16.83
CA ALA A 96 18.67 3.73 16.22
C ALA A 96 17.85 4.03 14.96
N MET A 97 17.62 3.03 14.11
CA MET A 97 16.82 3.18 12.90
C MET A 97 15.35 3.50 13.22
N VAL A 98 14.76 2.84 14.22
CA VAL A 98 13.41 3.13 14.68
C VAL A 98 13.31 4.53 15.29
N ALA A 99 14.31 4.96 16.08
CA ALA A 99 14.38 6.32 16.64
C ALA A 99 14.45 7.37 15.53
N GLN A 100 15.30 7.17 14.54
CA GLN A 100 15.41 8.06 13.38
C GLN A 100 14.10 8.14 12.57
N ALA A 101 13.45 7.00 12.32
CA ALA A 101 12.16 6.96 11.62
C ALA A 101 11.04 7.70 12.42
N ARG A 102 11.07 7.59 13.77
CA ARG A 102 10.16 8.36 14.63
C ARG A 102 10.41 9.86 14.53
N GLN A 103 11.66 10.28 14.60
CA GLN A 103 12.05 11.68 14.51
C GLN A 103 11.61 12.29 13.18
N GLN A 104 11.87 11.61 12.06
CA GLN A 104 11.37 12.03 10.75
C GLN A 104 9.84 12.12 10.69
N SER A 105 9.14 11.17 11.30
CA SER A 105 7.67 11.18 11.35
C SER A 105 7.11 12.35 12.17
N LEU A 106 7.84 12.83 13.17
CA LEU A 106 7.45 13.95 14.00
C LEU A 106 7.79 15.29 13.36
N GLU A 107 8.91 15.39 12.64
CA GLU A 107 9.32 16.60 11.90
C GLU A 107 8.33 16.98 10.78
N GLU A 108 7.58 16.01 10.25
CA GLU A 108 6.54 16.24 9.25
C GLU A 108 5.24 16.84 9.83
N VAL A 109 5.11 16.88 11.15
CA VAL A 109 3.92 17.40 11.83
C VAL A 109 3.96 18.93 11.85
N ARG A 110 2.97 19.56 11.22
CA ARG A 110 2.83 21.04 11.20
C ARG A 110 1.96 21.49 12.38
N PRO A 111 2.10 22.75 12.81
CA PRO A 111 1.13 23.34 13.73
C PRO A 111 -0.30 23.19 13.20
N GLY A 112 -1.19 22.65 14.02
CA GLY A 112 -2.59 22.33 13.63
C GLY A 112 -2.84 20.89 13.21
N ASP A 113 -1.80 20.07 13.01
CA ASP A 113 -1.94 18.64 12.65
C ASP A 113 -2.08 17.71 13.87
N GLU A 114 -2.07 18.25 15.10
CA GLU A 114 -2.01 17.45 16.34
C GLU A 114 -3.17 16.46 16.47
N LYS A 115 -4.32 16.78 15.88
CA LYS A 115 -5.53 15.91 15.87
C LYS A 115 -5.57 14.96 14.67
N ARG A 116 -4.67 15.13 13.71
CA ARG A 116 -4.66 14.42 12.42
C ARG A 116 -3.62 13.29 12.36
N LEU A 117 -3.00 12.99 13.49
CA LEU A 117 -1.96 11.97 13.62
C LEU A 117 -2.59 10.56 13.63
N PHE A 118 -2.03 9.64 12.87
CA PHE A 118 -2.54 8.27 12.76
C PHE A 118 -2.64 7.58 14.13
N TYR A 119 -1.61 7.69 14.99
CA TYR A 119 -1.61 7.03 16.29
C TYR A 119 -2.68 7.55 17.27
N LYS A 120 -3.19 8.78 17.05
CA LYS A 120 -4.27 9.35 17.86
C LYS A 120 -5.67 8.86 17.48
N LEU A 121 -5.80 8.20 16.36
CA LEU A 121 -7.06 7.61 15.96
C LEU A 121 -7.46 6.46 16.90
N PRO A 122 -8.77 6.26 17.15
CA PRO A 122 -9.26 5.08 17.82
C PRO A 122 -8.89 3.81 17.04
N VAL A 123 -8.67 2.70 17.77
CA VAL A 123 -8.17 1.44 17.21
C VAL A 123 -8.99 0.99 16.00
N ARG A 124 -10.32 1.07 16.07
CA ARG A 124 -11.22 0.69 14.96
C ARG A 124 -10.88 1.42 13.66
N LYS A 125 -10.66 2.74 13.71
CA LYS A 125 -10.31 3.53 12.52
C LYS A 125 -8.93 3.15 11.98
N ARG A 126 -7.96 2.90 12.86
CA ARG A 126 -6.62 2.42 12.45
C ARG A 126 -6.71 1.08 11.75
N VAL A 127 -7.47 0.14 12.29
CA VAL A 127 -7.70 -1.19 11.67
C VAL A 127 -8.34 -1.06 10.29
N ILE A 128 -9.37 -0.20 10.13
CA ILE A 128 -10.01 0.04 8.83
C ILE A 128 -9.00 0.59 7.81
N ILE A 129 -8.15 1.53 8.21
CA ILE A 129 -7.10 2.06 7.33
C ILE A 129 -6.13 0.94 6.93
N MET A 130 -5.65 0.14 7.91
CA MET A 130 -4.68 -0.93 7.64
C MET A 130 -5.25 -2.06 6.78
N LEU A 131 -6.53 -2.38 6.94
CA LEU A 131 -7.22 -3.38 6.13
C LEU A 131 -7.62 -2.88 4.73
N GLY A 132 -7.61 -1.56 4.51
CA GLY A 132 -8.06 -0.96 3.26
C GLY A 132 -7.36 -1.51 2.01
N GLY A 133 -6.05 -1.69 2.05
CA GLY A 133 -5.27 -2.28 0.97
C GLY A 133 -5.61 -3.75 0.69
N PRO A 134 -5.54 -4.64 1.68
CA PRO A 134 -5.95 -6.05 1.52
C PRO A 134 -7.39 -6.21 1.02
N VAL A 135 -8.33 -5.41 1.52
CA VAL A 135 -9.72 -5.42 1.05
C VAL A 135 -9.81 -5.00 -0.41
N MET A 136 -9.07 -3.99 -0.84
CA MET A 136 -9.02 -3.58 -2.25
C MET A 136 -8.50 -4.71 -3.14
N ASN A 137 -7.45 -5.43 -2.72
CA ASN A 137 -6.96 -6.59 -3.46
C ASN A 137 -8.00 -7.72 -3.55
N LEU A 138 -8.74 -7.95 -2.47
CA LEU A 138 -9.82 -8.94 -2.47
C LEU A 138 -10.93 -8.57 -3.47
N VAL A 139 -11.36 -7.29 -3.47
CA VAL A 139 -12.34 -6.77 -4.44
C VAL A 139 -11.82 -6.94 -5.87
N LEU A 140 -10.55 -6.58 -6.12
CA LEU A 140 -9.91 -6.75 -7.44
C LEU A 140 -9.87 -8.21 -7.86
N ALA A 141 -9.51 -9.13 -6.95
CA ALA A 141 -9.49 -10.57 -7.22
C ALA A 141 -10.89 -11.09 -7.60
N PHE A 142 -11.93 -10.69 -6.88
CA PHE A 142 -13.31 -11.06 -7.22
C PHE A 142 -13.72 -10.55 -8.60
N LEU A 143 -13.39 -9.31 -8.93
CA LEU A 143 -13.72 -8.72 -10.23
C LEU A 143 -13.00 -9.45 -11.37
N LEU A 144 -11.69 -9.66 -11.22
CA LEU A 144 -10.89 -10.36 -12.24
C LEU A 144 -11.34 -11.80 -12.42
N PHE A 145 -11.60 -12.51 -11.32
CA PHE A 145 -12.09 -13.89 -11.37
C PHE A 145 -13.46 -13.97 -12.05
N GLY A 146 -14.36 -13.04 -11.71
CA GLY A 146 -15.67 -12.92 -12.37
C GLY A 146 -15.55 -12.68 -13.88
N ILE A 147 -14.66 -11.77 -14.30
CA ILE A 147 -14.40 -11.51 -15.73
C ILE A 147 -13.88 -12.77 -16.44
N VAL A 148 -12.97 -13.51 -15.81
CA VAL A 148 -12.45 -14.76 -16.38
C VAL A 148 -13.55 -15.82 -16.50
N LEU A 149 -14.33 -16.03 -15.44
CA LEU A 149 -15.39 -17.03 -15.44
C LEU A 149 -16.49 -16.75 -16.48
N VAL A 150 -16.90 -15.48 -16.59
CA VAL A 150 -17.98 -15.08 -17.52
C VAL A 150 -17.46 -14.88 -18.94
N GLY A 151 -16.23 -14.35 -19.11
CA GLY A 151 -15.67 -14.01 -20.42
C GLY A 151 -15.00 -15.17 -21.12
N ILE A 152 -14.25 -16.01 -20.40
CA ILE A 152 -13.49 -17.14 -20.96
C ILE A 152 -14.26 -18.45 -20.76
N GLY A 153 -15.04 -18.56 -19.68
CA GLY A 153 -15.74 -19.75 -19.27
C GLY A 153 -14.84 -20.74 -18.51
N ILE A 154 -15.48 -21.77 -17.97
CA ILE A 154 -14.77 -22.90 -17.35
C ILE A 154 -14.77 -24.06 -18.33
N PRO A 155 -13.61 -24.65 -18.65
CA PRO A 155 -13.58 -25.88 -19.43
C PRO A 155 -14.33 -26.99 -18.66
N ALA A 156 -15.51 -27.35 -19.13
CA ALA A 156 -16.27 -28.45 -18.57
C ALA A 156 -15.85 -29.75 -19.29
N PRO A 157 -15.58 -30.85 -18.56
CA PRO A 157 -15.37 -32.15 -19.18
C PRO A 157 -16.65 -32.55 -19.92
N THR A 158 -16.57 -32.72 -21.22
CA THR A 158 -17.69 -33.23 -22.02
C THR A 158 -17.61 -34.75 -22.10
N THR A 159 -18.74 -35.43 -22.06
CA THR A 159 -18.84 -36.89 -22.29
C THR A 159 -18.81 -37.24 -23.77
N ALA A 160 -18.59 -36.28 -24.66
CA ALA A 160 -18.50 -36.50 -26.07
C ALA A 160 -17.16 -37.20 -26.43
N VAL A 161 -17.24 -38.39 -27.00
CA VAL A 161 -16.10 -39.11 -27.55
C VAL A 161 -15.75 -38.51 -28.91
N ASN A 162 -14.66 -37.75 -29.00
CA ASN A 162 -14.27 -37.03 -30.22
C ASN A 162 -13.60 -37.94 -31.28
N SER A 163 -13.04 -39.07 -30.87
CA SER A 163 -12.49 -40.06 -31.79
C SER A 163 -12.41 -41.45 -31.14
N VAL A 164 -12.73 -42.48 -31.88
CA VAL A 164 -12.42 -43.86 -31.55
C VAL A 164 -11.24 -44.24 -32.44
N VAL A 165 -10.11 -44.56 -31.85
CA VAL A 165 -8.95 -45.06 -32.59
C VAL A 165 -9.26 -46.55 -32.90
N PRO A 166 -9.18 -46.99 -34.17
CA PRO A 166 -9.44 -48.37 -34.55
C PRO A 166 -8.37 -49.33 -34.04
#